data_0995899ac3c3da6cdcffdaefdee4b2b3
#
_entry.id   0995899ac3c3da6cdcffdaefdee4b2b3
#
_cell.length_a   1.000
_cell.length_b   1.000
_cell.length_c   1.000
_cell.angle_alpha   90.00
_cell.angle_beta   90.00
_cell.angle_gamma   90.00
#
_symmetry.space_group_name_H-M   'P 1'
#
loop_
_entity.id
_entity.type
_entity.pdbx_description
1 polymer ?
#
loop_
_entity_poly.entity_id
_entity_poly.type
_entity_poly.pdbx_seq_one_letter_code
_entity_poly.pdbx_strand_id
1 'polypeptide(L)'
;MGQKVHPYGFRLGINKPWKSRWFVERGYDKLLVEDVKLKAELREKLKAAGVSSVEVERPGNKLRLIIRTARPGIIIGRKGAEIDKLKADIQKRTSREVFIDILEVNKPELDAQLVAENIALQLEKRVSFRRAMRKSVDSALRFGCKGIKVRVSGRLNGNEIARSEWYLQGRLPLHTLRADIDYGFAEAHTTYGIIGVKTWVYRGDIYEQKKRREPAVTTGAF
;
A
#
# COMPACT_ATOMS: atom_id res chain seq x y z
N MET A 1 -1.17 -26.19 -9.19
CA MET A 1 -0.59 -24.85 -9.47
C MET A 1 0.36 -24.48 -8.36
N GLY A 2 1.61 -24.08 -8.67
CA GLY A 2 2.60 -23.71 -7.68
C GLY A 2 2.25 -22.42 -6.92
N GLN A 3 2.89 -22.20 -5.79
CA GLN A 3 2.75 -20.97 -5.02
C GLN A 3 3.27 -19.76 -5.81
N LYS A 4 2.66 -18.60 -5.59
CA LYS A 4 3.05 -17.35 -6.23
C LYS A 4 3.83 -16.50 -5.24
N VAL A 5 4.98 -15.98 -5.68
CA VAL A 5 5.76 -15.04 -4.90
C VAL A 5 4.99 -13.73 -4.77
N HIS A 6 5.11 -13.08 -3.60
CA HIS A 6 4.50 -11.77 -3.38
C HIS A 6 5.13 -10.73 -4.33
N PRO A 7 4.35 -9.99 -5.14
CA PRO A 7 4.89 -9.11 -6.18
C PRO A 7 5.83 -8.04 -5.66
N TYR A 8 5.54 -7.49 -4.48
CA TYR A 8 6.39 -6.51 -3.81
C TYR A 8 7.69 -7.14 -3.35
N GLY A 9 7.63 -8.31 -2.69
CA GLY A 9 8.81 -9.02 -2.20
C GLY A 9 9.76 -9.45 -3.33
N PHE A 10 9.22 -9.88 -4.47
CA PHE A 10 9.98 -10.23 -5.66
C PHE A 10 10.82 -9.07 -6.23
N ARG A 11 10.36 -7.82 -6.01
CA ARG A 11 10.99 -6.59 -6.53
C ARG A 11 11.75 -5.80 -5.48
N LEU A 12 11.83 -6.33 -4.26
CA LEU A 12 12.50 -5.68 -3.15
C LEU A 12 14.00 -5.56 -3.42
N GLY A 13 14.57 -4.38 -3.19
CA GLY A 13 15.98 -4.10 -3.48
C GLY A 13 16.30 -3.81 -4.95
N ILE A 14 15.36 -4.01 -5.88
CA ILE A 14 15.51 -3.68 -7.30
C ILE A 14 14.79 -2.37 -7.62
N ASN A 15 13.45 -2.37 -7.53
CA ASN A 15 12.64 -1.19 -7.80
C ASN A 15 11.69 -0.82 -6.65
N LYS A 16 11.66 -1.61 -5.58
CA LYS A 16 10.86 -1.35 -4.36
C LYS A 16 11.77 -1.29 -3.13
N PRO A 17 11.67 -0.24 -2.30
CA PRO A 17 12.38 -0.15 -1.02
C PRO A 17 11.66 -0.93 0.07
N TRP A 18 12.33 -1.15 1.19
CA TRP A 18 11.70 -1.66 2.41
C TRP A 18 10.70 -0.66 2.99
N LYS A 19 9.60 -1.16 3.53
CA LYS A 19 8.58 -0.33 4.22
C LYS A 19 8.95 -0.02 5.67
N SER A 20 9.92 -0.75 6.25
CA SER A 20 10.56 -0.42 7.51
C SER A 20 12.05 -0.29 7.26
N ARG A 21 12.63 0.86 7.58
CA ARG A 21 14.03 1.21 7.31
C ARG A 21 14.70 1.57 8.63
N TRP A 22 15.21 0.56 9.31
CA TRP A 22 15.98 0.70 10.54
C TRP A 22 16.81 -0.55 10.79
N PHE A 23 17.85 -0.38 11.59
CA PHE A 23 18.74 -1.43 12.03
C PHE A 23 19.01 -1.30 13.52
N VAL A 24 19.09 -2.43 14.23
CA VAL A 24 19.43 -2.50 15.65
C VAL A 24 20.21 -3.79 15.90
N GLU A 25 21.29 -3.70 16.65
CA GLU A 25 22.12 -4.87 16.99
C GLU A 25 21.48 -5.77 18.04
N ARG A 26 20.76 -5.17 19.01
CA ARG A 26 20.13 -5.92 20.13
C ARG A 26 18.67 -5.50 20.30
N GLY A 27 17.80 -6.46 20.67
CA GLY A 27 16.38 -6.19 20.92
C GLY A 27 15.54 -6.01 19.66
N TYR A 28 15.95 -6.57 18.52
CA TYR A 28 15.23 -6.54 17.26
C TYR A 28 13.81 -7.10 17.39
N ASP A 29 13.64 -8.18 18.15
CA ASP A 29 12.38 -8.86 18.43
C ASP A 29 11.32 -7.91 18.99
N LYS A 30 11.67 -7.13 20.02
CA LYS A 30 10.76 -6.19 20.67
C LYS A 30 10.34 -5.06 19.75
N LEU A 31 11.29 -4.49 19.02
CA LEU A 31 11.02 -3.39 18.09
C LEU A 31 10.18 -3.84 16.87
N LEU A 32 10.41 -5.05 16.38
CA LEU A 32 9.62 -5.62 15.29
C LEU A 32 8.16 -5.83 15.72
N VAL A 33 7.93 -6.41 16.89
CA VAL A 33 6.58 -6.61 17.43
C VAL A 33 5.88 -5.27 17.66
N GLU A 34 6.59 -4.28 18.17
CA GLU A 34 6.10 -2.92 18.35
C GLU A 34 5.65 -2.31 17.01
N ASP A 35 6.49 -2.40 15.96
CA ASP A 35 6.16 -1.88 14.62
C ASP A 35 4.95 -2.57 14.00
N VAL A 36 4.84 -3.90 14.13
CA VAL A 36 3.70 -4.66 13.60
C VAL A 36 2.40 -4.23 14.27
N LYS A 37 2.38 -4.13 15.61
CA LYS A 37 1.21 -3.68 16.37
C LYS A 37 0.82 -2.24 15.99
N LEU A 38 1.81 -1.34 15.95
CA LEU A 38 1.61 0.06 15.62
C LEU A 38 1.06 0.23 14.20
N LYS A 39 1.59 -0.49 13.21
CA LYS A 39 1.08 -0.46 11.84
C LYS A 39 -0.35 -0.99 11.74
N ALA A 40 -0.69 -2.05 12.47
CA ALA A 40 -2.04 -2.61 12.49
C ALA A 40 -3.05 -1.62 13.08
N GLU A 41 -2.75 -1.04 14.25
CA GLU A 41 -3.60 -0.06 14.92
C GLU A 41 -3.78 1.22 14.10
N LEU A 42 -2.72 1.72 13.47
CA LEU A 42 -2.81 2.90 12.61
C LEU A 42 -3.72 2.66 11.40
N ARG A 43 -3.62 1.48 10.78
CA ARG A 43 -4.51 1.13 9.65
C ARG A 43 -5.96 1.06 10.08
N GLU A 44 -6.23 0.51 11.27
CA GLU A 44 -7.59 0.40 11.80
C GLU A 44 -8.17 1.78 12.16
N LYS A 45 -7.43 2.58 12.95
CA LYS A 45 -7.85 3.93 13.34
C LYS A 45 -8.06 4.86 12.15
N LEU A 46 -7.21 4.75 11.13
CA LEU A 46 -7.22 5.63 9.96
C LEU A 46 -7.92 5.03 8.73
N LYS A 47 -8.71 3.97 8.91
CA LYS A 47 -9.44 3.31 7.80
C LYS A 47 -10.29 4.30 6.99
N ALA A 48 -10.91 5.29 7.64
CA ALA A 48 -11.72 6.32 6.98
C ALA A 48 -10.90 7.27 6.08
N ALA A 49 -9.61 7.46 6.39
CA ALA A 49 -8.72 8.32 5.62
C ALA A 49 -8.18 7.63 4.34
N GLY A 50 -8.34 6.31 4.21
CA GLY A 50 -7.82 5.55 3.08
C GLY A 50 -6.29 5.52 3.08
N VAL A 51 -5.70 4.73 3.98
CA VAL A 51 -4.24 4.59 4.13
C VAL A 51 -3.71 3.56 3.14
N SER A 52 -2.85 4.00 2.23
CA SER A 52 -2.15 3.13 1.27
C SER A 52 -1.03 2.34 1.94
N SER A 53 -0.14 3.01 2.64
CA SER A 53 0.97 2.38 3.35
C SER A 53 1.41 3.18 4.57
N VAL A 54 1.93 2.45 5.56
CA VAL A 54 2.61 3.03 6.72
C VAL A 54 4.06 2.55 6.69
N GLU A 55 4.99 3.49 6.56
CA GLU A 55 6.42 3.24 6.59
C GLU A 55 6.98 3.68 7.94
N VAL A 56 7.97 2.95 8.44
CA VAL A 56 8.59 3.22 9.74
C VAL A 56 10.08 3.39 9.58
N GLU A 57 10.61 4.48 10.13
CA GLU A 57 12.04 4.76 10.23
C GLU A 57 12.42 4.99 11.70
N ARG A 58 13.55 4.47 12.11
CA ARG A 58 14.06 4.64 13.49
C ARG A 58 15.48 5.21 13.47
N PRO A 59 15.63 6.52 13.23
CA PRO A 59 16.95 7.16 13.33
C PRO A 59 17.32 7.35 14.81
N GLY A 60 18.24 6.52 15.33
CA GLY A 60 18.65 6.54 16.73
C GLY A 60 17.50 6.27 17.69
N ASN A 61 17.20 7.20 18.59
CA ASN A 61 16.12 7.06 19.57
C ASN A 61 14.79 7.73 19.15
N LYS A 62 14.66 8.11 17.87
CA LYS A 62 13.46 8.74 17.33
C LYS A 62 12.65 7.72 16.52
N LEU A 63 11.34 7.93 16.46
CA LEU A 63 10.43 7.15 15.64
C LEU A 63 9.79 8.08 14.59
N ARG A 64 10.06 7.82 13.33
CA ARG A 64 9.46 8.54 12.22
C ARG A 64 8.48 7.65 11.48
N LEU A 65 7.24 8.09 11.39
CA LEU A 65 6.15 7.41 10.71
C LEU A 65 5.80 8.18 9.45
N ILE A 66 5.86 7.51 8.31
CA ILE A 66 5.46 8.10 7.02
C ILE A 66 4.16 7.40 6.62
N ILE A 67 3.05 8.15 6.61
CA ILE A 67 1.72 7.66 6.30
C ILE A 67 1.32 8.16 4.91
N ARG A 68 1.14 7.24 3.97
CA ARG A 68 0.61 7.56 2.64
C ARG A 68 -0.89 7.38 2.63
N THR A 69 -1.63 8.44 2.33
CA THR A 69 -3.08 8.46 2.41
C THR A 69 -3.73 9.18 1.22
N ALA A 70 -4.95 8.75 0.88
CA ALA A 70 -5.75 9.43 -0.14
C ALA A 70 -6.44 10.70 0.38
N ARG A 71 -6.63 10.82 1.71
CA ARG A 71 -7.36 11.93 2.32
C ARG A 71 -6.61 12.49 3.53
N PRO A 72 -5.55 13.26 3.32
CA PRO A 72 -4.71 13.78 4.40
C PRO A 72 -5.47 14.65 5.39
N GLY A 73 -6.48 15.39 4.93
CA GLY A 73 -7.29 16.27 5.78
C GLY A 73 -7.99 15.57 6.95
N ILE A 74 -8.36 14.28 6.79
CA ILE A 74 -8.99 13.49 7.86
C ILE A 74 -7.98 13.18 8.97
N ILE A 75 -6.71 12.94 8.61
CA ILE A 75 -5.66 12.63 9.58
C ILE A 75 -5.18 13.88 10.30
N ILE A 76 -5.05 14.99 9.57
CA ILE A 76 -4.60 16.26 10.13
C ILE A 76 -5.67 16.82 11.07
N GLY A 77 -6.95 16.72 10.67
CA GLY A 77 -8.06 17.26 11.44
C GLY A 77 -8.11 18.78 11.47
N ARG A 78 -9.01 19.34 12.28
CA ARG A 78 -9.11 20.79 12.43
C ARG A 78 -7.90 21.33 13.19
N LYS A 79 -7.15 22.24 12.57
CA LYS A 79 -5.93 22.88 13.15
C LYS A 79 -4.86 21.88 13.65
N GLY A 80 -4.81 20.67 13.11
CA GLY A 80 -3.81 19.66 13.52
C GLY A 80 -4.16 18.86 14.78
N ALA A 81 -5.33 19.04 15.38
CA ALA A 81 -5.69 18.41 16.66
C ALA A 81 -5.67 16.88 16.62
N GLU A 82 -6.05 16.25 15.48
CA GLU A 82 -6.08 14.78 15.38
C GLU A 82 -4.67 14.18 15.24
N ILE A 83 -3.78 14.84 14.50
CA ILE A 83 -2.39 14.40 14.38
C ILE A 83 -1.63 14.54 15.70
N ASP A 84 -1.90 15.62 16.47
CA ASP A 84 -1.27 15.84 17.77
C ASP A 84 -1.73 14.79 18.80
N LYS A 85 -3.00 14.41 18.79
CA LYS A 85 -3.53 13.30 19.61
C LYS A 85 -2.86 11.97 19.24
N LEU A 86 -2.78 11.65 17.95
CA LEU A 86 -2.10 10.43 17.48
C LEU A 86 -0.64 10.41 17.91
N LYS A 87 0.07 11.53 17.77
CA LYS A 87 1.46 11.68 18.19
C LYS A 87 1.60 11.43 19.70
N ALA A 88 0.77 12.05 20.52
CA ALA A 88 0.77 11.88 21.97
C ALA A 88 0.47 10.44 22.40
N ASP A 89 -0.51 9.78 21.75
CA ASP A 89 -0.84 8.37 22.02
C ASP A 89 0.33 7.43 21.71
N ILE A 90 0.99 7.62 20.58
CA ILE A 90 2.12 6.79 20.18
C ILE A 90 3.33 7.07 21.09
N GLN A 91 3.58 8.33 21.42
CA GLN A 91 4.69 8.74 22.30
C GLN A 91 4.55 8.15 23.70
N LYS A 92 3.34 8.10 24.27
CA LYS A 92 3.06 7.46 25.56
C LYS A 92 3.39 5.96 25.58
N ARG A 93 3.21 5.27 24.45
CA ARG A 93 3.45 3.81 24.34
C ARG A 93 4.90 3.48 24.06
N THR A 94 5.54 4.24 23.19
CA THR A 94 6.92 3.96 22.74
C THR A 94 7.99 4.61 23.59
N SER A 95 7.61 5.57 24.48
CA SER A 95 8.54 6.38 25.30
C SER A 95 9.68 7.01 24.48
N ARG A 96 9.40 7.31 23.19
CA ARG A 96 10.34 7.89 22.23
C ARG A 96 9.76 9.13 21.61
N GLU A 97 10.63 9.98 21.07
CA GLU A 97 10.21 11.12 20.26
C GLU A 97 9.62 10.65 18.93
N VAL A 98 8.37 11.05 18.64
CA VAL A 98 7.61 10.59 17.48
C VAL A 98 7.43 11.73 16.47
N PHE A 99 7.75 11.47 15.22
CA PHE A 99 7.47 12.33 14.07
C PHE A 99 6.50 11.63 13.14
N ILE A 100 5.49 12.35 12.66
CA ILE A 100 4.50 11.83 11.73
C ILE A 100 4.51 12.69 10.48
N ASP A 101 4.90 12.09 9.36
CA ASP A 101 4.86 12.70 8.04
C ASP A 101 3.68 12.13 7.26
N ILE A 102 2.85 13.01 6.72
CA ILE A 102 1.70 12.61 5.91
C ILE A 102 2.02 12.92 4.45
N LEU A 103 1.98 11.88 3.61
CA LEU A 103 2.15 12.01 2.17
C LEU A 103 0.83 11.73 1.46
N GLU A 104 0.40 12.67 0.65
CA GLU A 104 -0.81 12.51 -0.16
C GLU A 104 -0.57 11.58 -1.35
N VAL A 105 -1.55 10.71 -1.62
CA VAL A 105 -1.59 9.88 -2.83
C VAL A 105 -2.48 10.57 -3.86
N ASN A 106 -1.85 11.22 -4.85
CA ASN A 106 -2.55 12.01 -5.87
C ASN A 106 -3.56 11.21 -6.71
N LYS A 107 -3.29 9.91 -6.94
CA LYS A 107 -4.14 9.03 -7.75
C LYS A 107 -4.48 7.77 -6.98
N PRO A 108 -5.47 7.79 -6.08
CA PRO A 108 -5.84 6.64 -5.26
C PRO A 108 -6.33 5.44 -6.08
N GLU A 109 -6.82 5.66 -7.29
CA GLU A 109 -7.27 4.62 -8.21
C GLU A 109 -6.12 3.80 -8.81
N LEU A 110 -4.88 4.30 -8.74
CA LEU A 110 -3.67 3.59 -9.15
C LEU A 110 -2.93 2.91 -7.99
N ASP A 111 -3.45 3.05 -6.78
CA ASP A 111 -2.91 2.38 -5.60
C ASP A 111 -3.65 1.07 -5.35
N ALA A 112 -2.92 -0.04 -5.39
CA ALA A 112 -3.53 -1.36 -5.29
C ALA A 112 -4.23 -1.60 -3.95
N GLN A 113 -3.68 -1.08 -2.84
CA GLN A 113 -4.27 -1.26 -1.51
C GLN A 113 -5.59 -0.49 -1.40
N LEU A 114 -5.63 0.75 -1.86
CA LEU A 114 -6.85 1.57 -1.83
C LEU A 114 -7.95 1.01 -2.72
N VAL A 115 -7.59 0.48 -3.89
CA VAL A 115 -8.53 -0.21 -4.78
C VAL A 115 -9.09 -1.47 -4.11
N ALA A 116 -8.25 -2.27 -3.43
CA ALA A 116 -8.71 -3.47 -2.72
C ALA A 116 -9.69 -3.10 -1.59
N GLU A 117 -9.36 -2.10 -0.78
CA GLU A 117 -10.21 -1.62 0.31
C GLU A 117 -11.54 -1.05 -0.20
N ASN A 118 -11.52 -0.31 -1.29
CA ASN A 118 -12.74 0.22 -1.91
C ASN A 118 -13.68 -0.91 -2.39
N ILE A 119 -13.12 -1.96 -3.01
CA ILE A 119 -13.90 -3.13 -3.40
C ILE A 119 -14.47 -3.84 -2.17
N ALA A 120 -13.65 -4.04 -1.11
CA ALA A 120 -14.08 -4.65 0.14
C ALA A 120 -15.25 -3.89 0.77
N LEU A 121 -15.16 -2.57 0.88
CA LEU A 121 -16.25 -1.70 1.37
C LEU A 121 -17.52 -1.80 0.54
N GLN A 122 -17.41 -1.93 -0.80
CA GLN A 122 -18.57 -2.12 -1.66
C GLN A 122 -19.22 -3.49 -1.43
N LEU A 123 -18.44 -4.54 -1.19
CA LEU A 123 -18.95 -5.88 -0.88
C LEU A 123 -19.67 -5.92 0.48
N GLU A 124 -19.14 -5.24 1.49
CA GLU A 124 -19.78 -5.06 2.80
C GLU A 124 -21.14 -4.34 2.67
N LYS A 125 -21.24 -3.38 1.74
CA LYS A 125 -22.48 -2.68 1.38
C LYS A 125 -23.41 -3.51 0.47
N ARG A 126 -23.15 -4.81 0.30
CA ARG A 126 -23.93 -5.74 -0.52
C ARG A 126 -24.03 -5.36 -2.00
N VAL A 127 -23.08 -4.64 -2.54
CA VAL A 127 -22.97 -4.39 -3.99
C VAL A 127 -22.53 -5.70 -4.67
N SER A 128 -23.13 -6.01 -5.83
CA SER A 128 -22.73 -7.18 -6.62
C SER A 128 -21.22 -7.15 -6.91
N PHE A 129 -20.52 -8.25 -6.59
CA PHE A 129 -19.06 -8.35 -6.74
C PHE A 129 -18.59 -8.10 -8.18
N ARG A 130 -19.37 -8.56 -9.19
CA ARG A 130 -19.06 -8.32 -10.61
C ARG A 130 -19.07 -6.82 -10.95
N ARG A 131 -20.07 -6.10 -10.42
CA ARG A 131 -20.20 -4.65 -10.64
C ARG A 131 -19.08 -3.89 -9.92
N ALA A 132 -18.76 -4.27 -8.68
CA ALA A 132 -17.69 -3.65 -7.89
C ALA A 132 -16.32 -3.83 -8.56
N MET A 133 -15.99 -5.08 -9.00
CA MET A 133 -14.73 -5.36 -9.70
C MET A 133 -14.63 -4.60 -11.02
N ARG A 134 -15.65 -4.64 -11.87
CA ARG A 134 -15.65 -3.98 -13.17
C ARG A 134 -15.48 -2.47 -13.02
N LYS A 135 -16.25 -1.84 -12.13
CA LYS A 135 -16.15 -0.40 -11.87
C LYS A 135 -14.74 0.02 -11.43
N SER A 136 -14.11 -0.77 -10.54
CA SER A 136 -12.76 -0.46 -10.07
C SER A 136 -11.70 -0.66 -11.16
N VAL A 137 -11.85 -1.67 -12.01
CA VAL A 137 -10.97 -1.91 -13.16
C VAL A 137 -11.08 -0.77 -14.18
N ASP A 138 -12.30 -0.40 -14.57
CA ASP A 138 -12.54 0.68 -15.52
C ASP A 138 -12.03 2.02 -15.00
N SER A 139 -12.20 2.30 -13.69
CA SER A 139 -11.66 3.49 -13.06
C SER A 139 -10.14 3.53 -13.15
N ALA A 140 -9.45 2.46 -12.74
CA ALA A 140 -7.99 2.41 -12.78
C ALA A 140 -7.43 2.62 -14.21
N LEU A 141 -8.07 2.06 -15.22
CA LEU A 141 -7.66 2.25 -16.62
C LEU A 141 -7.82 3.71 -17.09
N ARG A 142 -8.92 4.37 -16.70
CA ARG A 142 -9.12 5.80 -17.01
C ARG A 142 -8.03 6.69 -16.43
N PHE A 143 -7.51 6.34 -15.24
CA PHE A 143 -6.41 7.07 -14.59
C PHE A 143 -5.02 6.72 -15.15
N GLY A 144 -4.94 5.85 -16.17
CA GLY A 144 -3.70 5.57 -16.90
C GLY A 144 -2.93 4.33 -16.43
N CYS A 145 -3.61 3.38 -15.78
CA CYS A 145 -3.05 2.06 -15.49
C CYS A 145 -2.79 1.29 -16.79
N LYS A 146 -1.60 0.67 -16.93
CA LYS A 146 -1.27 -0.18 -18.10
C LYS A 146 -1.85 -1.58 -18.01
N GLY A 147 -2.26 -1.98 -16.82
CA GLY A 147 -2.94 -3.24 -16.58
C GLY A 147 -3.31 -3.44 -15.12
N ILE A 148 -4.43 -4.06 -14.92
CA ILE A 148 -4.97 -4.35 -13.60
C ILE A 148 -5.55 -5.76 -13.54
N LYS A 149 -5.31 -6.45 -12.44
CA LYS A 149 -5.96 -7.70 -12.10
C LYS A 149 -6.60 -7.58 -10.73
N VAL A 150 -7.87 -7.94 -10.65
CA VAL A 150 -8.62 -8.03 -9.39
C VAL A 150 -9.08 -9.48 -9.23
N ARG A 151 -8.88 -10.05 -8.05
CA ARG A 151 -9.39 -11.37 -7.68
C ARG A 151 -10.17 -11.26 -6.38
N VAL A 152 -11.36 -11.80 -6.40
CA VAL A 152 -12.24 -11.89 -5.22
C VAL A 152 -12.50 -13.35 -4.94
N SER A 153 -12.37 -13.78 -3.68
CA SER A 153 -12.51 -15.18 -3.26
C SER A 153 -13.27 -15.28 -1.93
N GLY A 154 -14.19 -16.22 -1.86
CA GLY A 154 -15.04 -16.45 -0.71
C GLY A 154 -16.47 -16.86 -1.12
N ARG A 155 -17.42 -16.67 -0.21
CA ARG A 155 -18.86 -16.92 -0.46
C ARG A 155 -19.49 -15.76 -1.23
N LEU A 156 -19.22 -15.72 -2.55
CA LEU A 156 -19.69 -14.64 -3.41
C LEU A 156 -21.22 -14.61 -3.50
N ASN A 157 -21.82 -13.44 -3.21
CA ASN A 157 -23.27 -13.23 -3.12
C ASN A 157 -23.99 -14.11 -2.07
N GLY A 158 -23.25 -14.58 -1.05
CA GLY A 158 -23.83 -15.42 0.01
C GLY A 158 -24.02 -16.89 -0.35
N ASN A 159 -23.50 -17.37 -1.47
CA ASN A 159 -23.57 -18.77 -1.83
C ASN A 159 -22.87 -19.66 -0.80
N GLU A 160 -23.39 -20.86 -0.54
CA GLU A 160 -22.81 -21.80 0.42
C GLU A 160 -21.40 -22.24 0.00
N ILE A 161 -21.22 -22.52 -1.30
CA ILE A 161 -19.93 -22.96 -1.84
C ILE A 161 -19.08 -21.72 -2.17
N ALA A 162 -17.91 -21.64 -1.54
CA ALA A 162 -16.94 -20.60 -1.82
C ALA A 162 -16.33 -20.78 -3.22
N ARG A 163 -16.16 -19.68 -3.93
CA ARG A 163 -15.50 -19.67 -5.22
C ARG A 163 -14.61 -18.44 -5.36
N SER A 164 -13.76 -18.44 -6.38
CA SER A 164 -12.95 -17.28 -6.71
C SER A 164 -13.19 -16.85 -8.15
N GLU A 165 -13.44 -15.56 -8.32
CA GLU A 165 -13.56 -14.92 -9.63
C GLU A 165 -12.50 -13.84 -9.76
N TRP A 166 -12.04 -13.59 -10.99
CA TRP A 166 -11.04 -12.58 -11.27
C TRP A 166 -11.30 -11.88 -12.60
N TYR A 167 -10.90 -10.62 -12.66
CA TYR A 167 -10.84 -9.83 -13.88
C TYR A 167 -9.41 -9.38 -14.14
N LEU A 168 -8.98 -9.50 -15.39
CA LEU A 168 -7.71 -9.00 -15.87
C LEU A 168 -7.98 -8.12 -17.08
N GLN A 169 -7.47 -6.89 -17.05
CA GLN A 169 -7.53 -5.99 -18.19
C GLN A 169 -6.18 -5.31 -18.38
N GLY A 170 -5.73 -5.21 -19.63
CA GLY A 170 -4.40 -4.75 -19.96
C GLY A 170 -3.30 -5.80 -19.73
N ARG A 171 -2.06 -5.35 -19.64
CA ARG A 171 -0.86 -6.20 -19.47
C ARG A 171 -0.44 -6.27 -18.00
N LEU A 172 -0.11 -7.45 -17.50
CA LEU A 172 0.40 -7.64 -16.14
C LEU A 172 1.61 -8.60 -16.12
N PRO A 173 2.83 -8.10 -16.34
CA PRO A 173 4.03 -8.91 -16.42
C PRO A 173 4.58 -9.24 -15.03
N LEU A 174 4.03 -10.27 -14.36
CA LEU A 174 4.40 -10.61 -12.98
C LEU A 174 5.85 -11.06 -12.83
N HIS A 175 6.44 -11.69 -13.85
CA HIS A 175 7.80 -12.21 -13.83
C HIS A 175 8.87 -11.17 -14.21
N THR A 176 8.47 -10.02 -14.74
CA THR A 176 9.40 -8.95 -15.14
C THR A 176 9.79 -8.11 -13.93
N LEU A 177 11.08 -8.10 -13.56
CA LEU A 177 11.58 -7.37 -12.38
C LEU A 177 11.45 -5.85 -12.52
N ARG A 178 11.72 -5.32 -13.72
CA ARG A 178 11.62 -3.87 -14.00
C ARG A 178 10.18 -3.32 -13.98
N ALA A 179 9.17 -4.21 -14.03
CA ALA A 179 7.77 -3.79 -14.01
C ALA A 179 7.37 -3.25 -12.65
N ASP A 180 6.85 -2.01 -12.61
CA ASP A 180 6.26 -1.43 -11.40
C ASP A 180 4.87 -2.00 -11.17
N ILE A 181 4.81 -3.06 -10.36
CA ILE A 181 3.58 -3.70 -9.95
C ILE A 181 3.33 -3.41 -8.49
N ASP A 182 2.20 -2.79 -8.23
CA ASP A 182 1.68 -2.60 -6.89
C ASP A 182 0.71 -3.73 -6.54
N TYR A 183 0.65 -4.09 -5.25
CA TYR A 183 -0.17 -5.18 -4.75
C TYR A 183 -0.94 -4.74 -3.52
N GLY A 184 -2.24 -5.01 -3.52
CA GLY A 184 -3.13 -4.75 -2.40
C GLY A 184 -3.89 -6.00 -1.98
N PHE A 185 -4.16 -6.11 -0.68
CA PHE A 185 -4.99 -7.13 -0.08
C PHE A 185 -5.95 -6.50 0.92
N ALA A 186 -7.21 -6.85 0.82
CA ALA A 186 -8.23 -6.43 1.77
C ALA A 186 -9.22 -7.57 2.04
N GLU A 187 -9.82 -7.55 3.20
CA GLU A 187 -10.86 -8.47 3.63
C GLU A 187 -12.17 -7.71 3.81
N ALA A 188 -13.23 -8.24 3.22
CA ALA A 188 -14.58 -7.74 3.37
C ALA A 188 -15.34 -8.65 4.36
N HIS A 189 -15.74 -8.09 5.48
CA HIS A 189 -16.53 -8.79 6.50
C HIS A 189 -18.01 -8.72 6.15
N THR A 190 -18.53 -9.84 5.63
CA THR A 190 -19.93 -9.95 5.26
C THR A 190 -20.71 -10.80 6.26
N THR A 191 -22.04 -10.74 6.22
CA THR A 191 -22.92 -11.57 7.07
C THR A 191 -22.73 -13.08 6.82
N TYR A 192 -22.19 -13.47 5.66
CA TYR A 192 -21.97 -14.86 5.27
C TYR A 192 -20.52 -15.33 5.44
N GLY A 193 -19.65 -14.48 6.01
CA GLY A 193 -18.24 -14.77 6.21
C GLY A 193 -17.32 -13.73 5.57
N ILE A 194 -16.03 -14.04 5.52
CA ILE A 194 -15.00 -13.13 5.00
C ILE A 194 -14.78 -13.39 3.51
N ILE A 195 -14.74 -12.32 2.73
CA ILE A 195 -14.39 -12.36 1.32
C ILE A 195 -13.03 -11.67 1.15
N GLY A 196 -12.03 -12.41 0.65
CA GLY A 196 -10.70 -11.88 0.38
C GLY A 196 -10.65 -11.20 -1.00
N VAL A 197 -10.13 -9.98 -1.03
CA VAL A 197 -9.90 -9.20 -2.26
C VAL A 197 -8.40 -9.04 -2.46
N LYS A 198 -7.91 -9.40 -3.64
CA LYS A 198 -6.51 -9.21 -4.06
C LYS A 198 -6.47 -8.38 -5.33
N THR A 199 -5.63 -7.36 -5.35
CA THR A 199 -5.47 -6.47 -6.49
C THR A 199 -4.01 -6.37 -6.91
N TRP A 200 -3.77 -6.30 -8.20
CA TRP A 200 -2.47 -6.06 -8.82
C TRP A 200 -2.63 -4.93 -9.81
N VAL A 201 -1.87 -3.87 -9.66
CA VAL A 201 -1.89 -2.71 -10.54
C VAL A 201 -0.52 -2.55 -11.18
N TYR A 202 -0.47 -2.59 -12.50
CA TYR A 202 0.75 -2.36 -13.27
C TYR A 202 0.78 -0.93 -13.79
N ARG A 203 1.73 -0.15 -13.30
CA ARG A 203 1.90 1.27 -13.66
C ARG A 203 2.78 1.46 -14.89
N GLY A 204 3.71 0.53 -15.14
CA GLY A 204 4.65 0.59 -16.25
C GLY A 204 5.99 -0.01 -15.91
N ASP A 205 6.94 0.05 -16.82
CA ASP A 205 8.30 -0.40 -16.58
C ASP A 205 9.16 0.77 -16.10
N ILE A 206 9.99 0.52 -15.09
CA ILE A 206 11.00 1.45 -14.61
C ILE A 206 12.31 1.11 -15.31
N TYR A 207 12.84 2.06 -16.05
CA TYR A 207 14.16 1.97 -16.64
C TYR A 207 15.11 2.86 -15.85
N GLU A 208 16.30 2.37 -15.53
CA GLU A 208 17.35 3.22 -14.98
C GLU A 208 17.70 4.28 -16.02
N GLN A 209 17.47 5.53 -15.68
CA GLN A 209 18.03 6.61 -16.46
C GLN A 209 19.55 6.57 -16.23
N LYS A 210 20.30 6.12 -17.23
CA LYS A 210 21.76 6.31 -17.24
C LYS A 210 21.98 7.80 -17.00
N LYS A 211 22.52 8.16 -15.82
CA LYS A 211 23.04 9.51 -15.61
C LYS A 211 23.98 9.80 -16.77
N ARG A 212 23.60 10.73 -17.66
CA ARG A 212 24.53 11.25 -18.66
C ARG A 212 25.77 11.68 -17.85
N ARG A 213 26.88 10.98 -18.06
CA ARG A 213 28.19 11.48 -17.60
C ARG A 213 28.33 12.82 -18.32
N GLU A 214 28.32 13.90 -17.55
CA GLU A 214 28.76 15.20 -18.07
C GLU A 214 30.13 14.99 -18.66
N PRO A 215 30.39 15.44 -19.91
CA PRO A 215 31.72 15.34 -20.47
C PRO A 215 32.65 16.08 -19.50
N ALA A 216 33.72 15.41 -19.08
CA ALA A 216 34.76 16.01 -18.26
C ALA A 216 35.20 17.29 -18.97
N VAL A 217 34.98 18.43 -18.35
CA VAL A 217 35.52 19.72 -18.80
C VAL A 217 37.04 19.58 -18.72
N THR A 218 37.65 19.37 -19.87
CA THR A 218 39.10 19.39 -20.00
C THR A 218 39.53 20.85 -19.77
N THR A 219 39.92 21.14 -18.55
CA THR A 219 40.59 22.42 -18.23
C THR A 219 41.92 22.36 -18.94
N GLY A 220 41.98 22.98 -20.11
CA GLY A 220 43.22 23.21 -20.82
C GLY A 220 44.11 24.14 -19.97
N ALA A 221 45.24 23.58 -19.58
CA ALA A 221 46.33 24.37 -19.02
C ALA A 221 46.91 25.27 -20.13
N PHE A 222 46.99 26.55 -19.84
CA PHE A 222 47.92 27.49 -20.44
C PHE A 222 48.88 27.95 -19.34
#